data_318994457ba129797399f43049c43f07
#
_entry.id   318994457ba129797399f43049c43f07
#
_cell.length_a   1.000
_cell.length_b   1.000
_cell.length_c   1.000
_cell.angle_alpha   90.00
_cell.angle_beta   90.00
_cell.angle_gamma   90.00
#
_symmetry.space_group_name_H-M   'P 1'
#
loop_
_entity.id
_entity.type
_entity.pdbx_description
1 polymer ?
#
loop_
_entity_poly.entity_id
_entity_poly.type
_entity_poly.pdbx_seq_one_letter_code
_entity_poly.pdbx_strand_id
1 'polypeptide(L)'
;MPIPQTKVYLTTALASGKAYKFLPNAAGDFGATVTGAPGAAWIGAVNDLNGDGRPDFIFGAPGDDDKDLDAGRVFIYLGAVAAGSTVQVADSLNAVIIDGVNAGDRAGAAVGSVSDLNGDGKGEILIGAPGMENGAATDAGAAFVIWGTSTPGGIDLGDPFSGGGKGYAIKGQSSGDEAGTTVMSIADLNGDGKADILVGAPGNDSGGADAGAVYVVWGKSSSAAVTLTNVAAGTGGFKITGADGGDAAGSVLGTLGDINGDGKAEILIGTPDSKLGGNNAGAVFVVFGKSTGTAVDLNNVAAGSGGFVITGVADDDAGAAVAGLGDVNGDGKADILVGAPRSDSAYVVFGKATTTAVDLN
;
A
#
# COMPACT_ATOMS: atom_id res chain seq x y z
N MET A 1 8.10 28.42 27.14
CA MET A 1 7.05 27.68 27.84
C MET A 1 6.77 26.44 27.06
N PRO A 2 6.81 25.22 27.63
CA PRO A 2 6.43 24.02 26.91
C PRO A 2 4.93 24.10 26.62
N ILE A 3 4.56 23.83 25.36
CA ILE A 3 3.16 23.71 24.95
C ILE A 3 2.57 22.52 25.74
N PRO A 4 1.48 22.66 26.48
CA PRO A 4 0.89 21.55 27.20
C PRO A 4 0.43 20.50 26.19
N GLN A 5 1.07 19.34 26.20
CA GLN A 5 0.65 18.17 25.44
C GLN A 5 -0.68 17.69 26.00
N THR A 6 -1.78 18.01 25.36
CA THR A 6 -3.08 17.47 25.70
C THR A 6 -3.11 16.00 25.30
N LYS A 7 -2.79 15.09 26.21
CA LYS A 7 -2.97 13.66 25.98
C LYS A 7 -4.46 13.38 25.84
N VAL A 8 -4.89 13.01 24.66
CA VAL A 8 -6.27 12.52 24.44
C VAL A 8 -6.29 11.04 24.82
N TYR A 9 -6.96 10.72 25.92
CA TYR A 9 -7.18 9.32 26.30
C TYR A 9 -8.33 8.76 25.47
N LEU A 10 -8.13 7.62 24.83
CA LEU A 10 -9.13 6.97 23.96
C LEU A 10 -10.47 6.73 24.70
N THR A 11 -10.41 6.34 25.99
CA THR A 11 -11.61 6.15 26.82
C THR A 11 -12.43 7.43 26.98
N THR A 12 -11.76 8.58 27.17
CA THR A 12 -12.44 9.89 27.29
C THR A 12 -13.00 10.34 25.95
N ALA A 13 -12.29 10.06 24.85
CA ALA A 13 -12.75 10.38 23.50
C ALA A 13 -14.01 9.57 23.14
N LEU A 14 -14.07 8.28 23.49
CA LEU A 14 -15.25 7.44 23.33
C LEU A 14 -16.45 7.97 24.14
N ALA A 15 -16.26 8.26 25.43
CA ALA A 15 -17.32 8.77 26.31
C ALA A 15 -17.86 10.13 25.85
N SER A 16 -17.05 10.95 25.18
CA SER A 16 -17.46 12.25 24.64
C SER A 16 -18.03 12.18 23.21
N GLY A 17 -18.15 10.99 22.61
CA GLY A 17 -18.60 10.81 21.25
C GLY A 17 -17.62 11.33 20.17
N LYS A 18 -16.32 11.46 20.52
CA LYS A 18 -15.27 11.97 19.61
C LYS A 18 -14.40 10.87 18.99
N ALA A 19 -14.67 9.62 19.34
CA ALA A 19 -13.93 8.46 18.81
C ALA A 19 -14.83 7.24 18.72
N TYR A 20 -14.36 6.25 17.95
CA TYR A 20 -14.95 4.92 17.83
C TYR A 20 -13.92 3.89 18.28
N LYS A 21 -14.38 2.74 18.71
CA LYS A 21 -13.52 1.60 19.04
C LYS A 21 -14.02 0.39 18.26
N PHE A 22 -13.16 -0.18 17.45
CA PHE A 22 -13.36 -1.46 16.82
C PHE A 22 -12.65 -2.54 17.65
N LEU A 23 -13.24 -3.73 17.76
CA LEU A 23 -12.69 -4.86 18.51
C LEU A 23 -12.65 -6.10 17.62
N PRO A 24 -11.55 -6.87 17.65
CA PRO A 24 -11.49 -8.19 17.05
C PRO A 24 -12.34 -9.18 17.84
N ASN A 25 -12.69 -10.32 17.23
CA ASN A 25 -13.41 -11.41 17.89
C ASN A 25 -12.56 -12.17 18.90
N ALA A 26 -11.30 -12.42 18.56
CA ALA A 26 -10.36 -13.11 19.40
C ALA A 26 -9.01 -12.37 19.48
N ALA A 27 -8.17 -12.79 20.44
CA ALA A 27 -6.83 -12.24 20.53
C ALA A 27 -6.00 -12.74 19.33
N GLY A 28 -5.55 -11.81 18.48
CA GLY A 28 -4.79 -12.11 17.27
C GLY A 28 -5.49 -11.76 15.96
N ASP A 29 -6.84 -11.64 15.95
CA ASP A 29 -7.59 -11.37 14.72
C ASP A 29 -7.15 -10.10 13.98
N PHE A 30 -6.74 -9.05 14.70
CA PHE A 30 -6.17 -7.82 14.10
C PHE A 30 -4.64 -7.79 14.15
N GLY A 31 -3.96 -8.91 14.05
CA GLY A 31 -2.49 -8.94 14.22
C GLY A 31 -2.06 -8.50 15.63
N ALA A 32 -0.97 -9.00 16.13
CA ALA A 32 -0.49 -8.68 17.46
C ALA A 32 -0.21 -7.17 17.60
N THR A 33 -1.03 -6.49 18.38
CA THR A 33 -0.86 -5.13 18.89
C THR A 33 -0.48 -4.04 17.88
N VAL A 34 -1.22 -2.95 17.91
CA VAL A 34 -0.92 -1.66 17.24
C VAL A 34 0.38 -1.04 17.81
N THR A 35 1.48 -1.75 17.70
CA THR A 35 2.82 -1.31 18.04
C THR A 35 3.81 -1.88 17.04
N GLY A 36 4.03 -1.19 15.93
CA GLY A 36 5.27 -1.15 15.14
C GLY A 36 6.06 -2.44 14.88
N ALA A 37 5.42 -3.61 14.83
CA ALA A 37 6.08 -4.86 14.49
C ALA A 37 5.56 -5.37 13.13
N PRO A 38 6.35 -6.12 12.36
CA PRO A 38 5.88 -6.77 11.14
C PRO A 38 4.73 -7.71 11.50
N GLY A 39 3.52 -7.43 11.01
CA GLY A 39 2.26 -8.11 11.36
C GLY A 39 1.18 -7.16 11.91
N ALA A 40 1.40 -5.85 11.90
CA ALA A 40 0.41 -4.87 12.37
C ALA A 40 -0.81 -4.86 11.44
N ALA A 41 -2.01 -4.88 12.04
CA ALA A 41 -3.26 -4.66 11.33
C ALA A 41 -3.23 -3.30 10.62
N TRP A 42 -3.48 -3.29 9.33
CA TRP A 42 -3.67 -2.06 8.58
C TRP A 42 -5.12 -1.60 8.77
N ILE A 43 -5.28 -0.34 9.15
CA ILE A 43 -6.58 0.29 9.34
C ILE A 43 -6.63 1.52 8.44
N GLY A 44 -7.63 1.60 7.59
CA GLY A 44 -7.85 2.76 6.74
C GLY A 44 -9.32 3.13 6.64
N ALA A 45 -9.60 4.43 6.53
CA ALA A 45 -10.85 4.88 5.94
C ALA A 45 -10.70 4.71 4.43
N VAL A 46 -11.66 4.06 3.82
CA VAL A 46 -11.67 3.80 2.38
C VAL A 46 -12.82 4.57 1.72
N ASN A 47 -12.83 4.56 0.41
CA ASN A 47 -13.92 5.13 -0.37
C ASN A 47 -15.26 4.50 0.03
N ASP A 48 -16.35 5.09 -0.44
CA ASP A 48 -17.68 4.51 -0.33
C ASP A 48 -17.73 3.20 -1.14
N LEU A 49 -17.66 2.07 -0.43
CA LEU A 49 -17.64 0.73 -1.02
C LEU A 49 -19.04 0.18 -1.26
N ASN A 50 -20.07 0.79 -0.63
CA ASN A 50 -21.44 0.32 -0.70
C ASN A 50 -22.38 1.26 -1.46
N GLY A 51 -21.94 2.49 -1.79
CA GLY A 51 -22.74 3.48 -2.50
C GLY A 51 -23.70 4.27 -1.59
N ASP A 52 -23.46 4.33 -0.27
CA ASP A 52 -24.33 5.05 0.67
C ASP A 52 -23.95 6.53 0.87
N GLY A 53 -22.89 6.99 0.22
CA GLY A 53 -22.37 8.37 0.29
C GLY A 53 -21.46 8.62 1.49
N ARG A 54 -20.99 7.59 2.17
CA ARG A 54 -20.10 7.69 3.35
C ARG A 54 -18.85 6.83 3.17
N PRO A 55 -17.73 7.21 3.77
CA PRO A 55 -16.56 6.34 3.77
C PRO A 55 -16.80 5.12 4.66
N ASP A 56 -16.26 3.99 4.23
CA ASP A 56 -16.25 2.73 4.96
C ASP A 56 -14.91 2.51 5.67
N PHE A 57 -14.80 1.43 6.46
CA PHE A 57 -13.58 1.10 7.19
C PHE A 57 -13.10 -0.29 6.79
N ILE A 58 -11.79 -0.44 6.61
CA ILE A 58 -11.14 -1.70 6.28
C ILE A 58 -10.07 -2.04 7.31
N PHE A 59 -9.99 -3.32 7.69
CA PHE A 59 -9.05 -3.84 8.68
C PHE A 59 -8.43 -5.13 8.14
N GLY A 60 -7.10 -5.18 8.09
CA GLY A 60 -6.38 -6.40 7.76
C GLY A 60 -5.98 -7.17 9.01
N ALA A 61 -6.10 -8.45 8.98
CA ALA A 61 -5.71 -9.40 10.02
C ALA A 61 -4.88 -10.53 9.40
N PRO A 62 -3.61 -10.28 9.02
CA PRO A 62 -2.80 -11.25 8.27
C PRO A 62 -2.44 -12.51 9.06
N GLY A 63 -2.52 -12.49 10.39
CA GLY A 63 -2.31 -13.64 11.25
C GLY A 63 -3.62 -14.27 11.75
N ASP A 64 -4.74 -14.07 11.05
CA ASP A 64 -6.00 -14.72 11.39
C ASP A 64 -5.98 -16.20 10.97
N ASP A 65 -6.32 -17.08 11.91
CA ASP A 65 -6.26 -18.55 11.77
C ASP A 65 -7.63 -19.20 11.54
N ASP A 66 -8.70 -18.42 11.41
CA ASP A 66 -10.07 -18.97 11.35
C ASP A 66 -10.27 -19.90 10.16
N LYS A 67 -9.57 -19.67 9.05
CA LYS A 67 -9.61 -20.54 7.87
C LYS A 67 -8.48 -21.55 7.85
N ASP A 68 -7.26 -21.11 8.06
CA ASP A 68 -6.05 -21.90 8.18
C ASP A 68 -4.96 -21.06 8.85
N LEU A 69 -3.89 -21.69 9.36
CA LEU A 69 -2.82 -21.02 10.10
C LEU A 69 -2.22 -19.85 9.30
N ASP A 70 -2.30 -18.62 9.82
CA ASP A 70 -1.84 -17.40 9.16
C ASP A 70 -2.37 -17.24 7.71
N ALA A 71 -3.56 -17.80 7.40
CA ALA A 71 -4.19 -17.57 6.09
C ALA A 71 -4.55 -16.09 5.91
N GLY A 72 -4.85 -15.44 7.02
CA GLY A 72 -5.21 -14.03 7.08
C GLY A 72 -6.66 -13.76 6.69
N ARG A 73 -7.11 -12.58 7.08
CA ARG A 73 -8.49 -12.13 6.86
C ARG A 73 -8.56 -10.62 6.70
N VAL A 74 -9.58 -10.15 5.99
CA VAL A 74 -9.91 -8.73 5.90
C VAL A 74 -11.35 -8.53 6.37
N PHE A 75 -11.53 -7.53 7.23
CA PHE A 75 -12.82 -7.09 7.71
C PHE A 75 -13.15 -5.72 7.14
N ILE A 76 -14.35 -5.57 6.60
CA ILE A 76 -14.85 -4.31 6.08
C ILE A 76 -16.14 -3.99 6.81
N TYR A 77 -16.20 -2.82 7.40
CA TYR A 77 -17.40 -2.30 8.03
C TYR A 77 -18.04 -1.27 7.12
N LEU A 78 -19.24 -1.59 6.62
CA LEU A 78 -20.02 -0.75 5.71
C LEU A 78 -20.91 0.22 6.49
N GLY A 79 -20.72 1.52 6.27
CA GLY A 79 -21.61 2.56 6.73
C GLY A 79 -21.22 3.25 8.05
N ALA A 80 -22.15 4.05 8.58
CA ALA A 80 -21.93 4.94 9.69
C ALA A 80 -21.92 4.21 11.04
N VAL A 81 -20.85 4.43 11.79
CA VAL A 81 -20.77 4.08 13.21
C VAL A 81 -21.36 5.21 14.05
N ALA A 82 -22.24 4.91 14.99
CA ALA A 82 -22.75 5.93 15.91
C ALA A 82 -21.61 6.44 16.82
N ALA A 83 -21.54 7.75 17.00
CA ALA A 83 -20.50 8.38 17.81
C ALA A 83 -20.45 7.78 19.24
N GLY A 84 -19.25 7.44 19.72
CA GLY A 84 -19.05 6.80 21.01
C GLY A 84 -19.30 5.28 21.05
N SER A 85 -19.62 4.65 19.91
CA SER A 85 -19.88 3.22 19.84
C SER A 85 -18.61 2.37 19.93
N THR A 86 -18.79 1.15 20.44
CA THR A 86 -17.85 0.04 20.27
C THR A 86 -18.45 -0.94 19.28
N VAL A 87 -17.70 -1.32 18.26
CA VAL A 87 -18.15 -2.23 17.21
C VAL A 87 -17.30 -3.50 17.26
N GLN A 88 -17.96 -4.65 17.36
CA GLN A 88 -17.38 -5.96 17.08
C GLN A 88 -17.48 -6.18 15.58
N VAL A 89 -16.37 -6.07 14.85
CA VAL A 89 -16.42 -6.03 13.39
C VAL A 89 -16.89 -7.37 12.81
N ALA A 90 -16.39 -8.48 13.34
CA ALA A 90 -16.72 -9.80 12.84
C ALA A 90 -18.17 -10.24 13.10
N ASP A 91 -18.81 -9.71 14.15
CA ASP A 91 -20.19 -10.02 14.51
C ASP A 91 -21.21 -9.00 13.96
N SER A 92 -20.72 -7.99 13.22
CA SER A 92 -21.59 -6.93 12.71
C SER A 92 -22.38 -7.38 11.48
N LEU A 93 -23.68 -7.11 11.48
CA LEU A 93 -24.54 -7.32 10.30
C LEU A 93 -24.14 -6.45 9.10
N ASN A 94 -23.30 -5.43 9.32
CA ASN A 94 -22.80 -4.54 8.28
C ASN A 94 -21.34 -4.87 7.88
N ALA A 95 -20.81 -6.02 8.29
CA ALA A 95 -19.46 -6.43 7.93
C ALA A 95 -19.45 -7.28 6.65
N VAL A 96 -18.42 -7.04 5.83
CA VAL A 96 -17.96 -7.98 4.80
C VAL A 96 -16.70 -8.61 5.32
N ILE A 97 -16.62 -9.93 5.29
CA ILE A 97 -15.45 -10.70 5.71
C ILE A 97 -14.84 -11.30 4.45
N ILE A 98 -13.53 -11.11 4.29
CA ILE A 98 -12.77 -11.68 3.18
C ILE A 98 -11.71 -12.60 3.77
N ASP A 99 -11.86 -13.90 3.50
CA ASP A 99 -10.95 -14.92 4.00
C ASP A 99 -9.79 -15.16 3.03
N GLY A 100 -8.59 -15.35 3.59
CA GLY A 100 -7.43 -15.87 2.88
C GLY A 100 -7.67 -17.28 2.33
N VAL A 101 -6.69 -17.90 1.71
CA VAL A 101 -6.86 -19.17 0.99
C VAL A 101 -6.20 -20.32 1.75
N ASN A 102 -4.88 -20.26 1.88
CA ASN A 102 -4.06 -21.33 2.46
C ASN A 102 -3.27 -20.81 3.67
N ALA A 103 -2.73 -21.74 4.44
CA ALA A 103 -1.83 -21.42 5.53
C ALA A 103 -0.66 -20.57 5.04
N GLY A 104 -0.35 -19.48 5.74
CA GLY A 104 0.78 -18.61 5.46
C GLY A 104 0.53 -17.55 4.38
N ASP A 105 -0.62 -17.51 3.72
CA ASP A 105 -0.92 -16.51 2.67
C ASP A 105 -0.91 -15.08 3.19
N ARG A 106 -1.22 -14.86 4.46
CA ARG A 106 -1.23 -13.56 5.15
C ARG A 106 -2.09 -12.52 4.45
N ALA A 107 -3.29 -12.92 4.00
CA ALA A 107 -4.25 -11.99 3.39
C ALA A 107 -4.58 -10.84 4.35
N GLY A 108 -4.55 -9.61 3.85
CA GLY A 108 -4.72 -8.42 4.69
C GLY A 108 -3.41 -7.88 5.28
N ALA A 109 -2.23 -8.40 4.88
CA ALA A 109 -0.94 -7.80 5.25
C ALA A 109 -0.85 -6.34 4.80
N ALA A 110 -1.47 -6.00 3.69
CA ALA A 110 -1.74 -4.64 3.27
C ALA A 110 -3.20 -4.53 2.80
N VAL A 111 -3.84 -3.42 3.11
CA VAL A 111 -5.20 -3.11 2.66
C VAL A 111 -5.31 -1.66 2.21
N GLY A 112 -6.18 -1.40 1.27
CA GLY A 112 -6.43 -0.07 0.75
C GLY A 112 -7.70 -0.03 -0.09
N SER A 113 -7.91 1.07 -0.79
CA SER A 113 -8.99 1.20 -1.75
C SER A 113 -8.53 1.94 -3.00
N VAL A 114 -9.24 1.71 -4.08
CA VAL A 114 -9.10 2.44 -5.33
C VAL A 114 -10.48 2.97 -5.74
N SER A 115 -10.52 4.03 -6.51
CA SER A 115 -11.76 4.58 -7.05
C SER A 115 -12.45 3.59 -7.98
N ASP A 116 -13.74 3.83 -8.26
CA ASP A 116 -14.56 3.03 -9.16
C ASP A 116 -13.83 2.67 -10.47
N LEU A 117 -13.41 1.43 -10.58
CA LEU A 117 -12.73 0.87 -11.77
C LEU A 117 -13.71 0.20 -12.73
N ASN A 118 -14.81 -0.33 -12.20
CA ASN A 118 -15.75 -1.15 -12.96
C ASN A 118 -16.94 -0.34 -13.49
N GLY A 119 -17.14 0.89 -13.01
CA GLY A 119 -18.21 1.80 -13.43
C GLY A 119 -19.54 1.57 -12.71
N ASP A 120 -19.52 0.95 -11.52
CA ASP A 120 -20.73 0.66 -10.75
C ASP A 120 -21.08 1.73 -9.70
N GLY A 121 -20.25 2.77 -9.59
CA GLY A 121 -20.41 3.90 -8.68
C GLY A 121 -19.86 3.67 -7.29
N LYS A 122 -19.15 2.57 -7.04
CA LYS A 122 -18.51 2.24 -5.75
C LYS A 122 -16.99 2.21 -5.88
N GLY A 123 -16.30 2.39 -4.78
CA GLY A 123 -14.85 2.15 -4.73
C GLY A 123 -14.54 0.66 -4.60
N GLU A 124 -13.34 0.26 -5.03
CA GLU A 124 -12.87 -1.12 -4.90
C GLU A 124 -11.90 -1.28 -3.74
N ILE A 125 -11.79 -2.50 -3.26
CA ILE A 125 -10.92 -2.90 -2.15
C ILE A 125 -9.61 -3.45 -2.72
N LEU A 126 -8.49 -3.00 -2.15
CA LEU A 126 -7.17 -3.56 -2.41
C LEU A 126 -6.74 -4.41 -1.22
N ILE A 127 -6.25 -5.63 -1.49
CA ILE A 127 -5.77 -6.57 -0.46
C ILE A 127 -4.44 -7.14 -0.92
N GLY A 128 -3.44 -7.12 -0.04
CA GLY A 128 -2.18 -7.81 -0.22
C GLY A 128 -2.17 -9.14 0.53
N ALA A 129 -1.56 -10.16 -0.07
CA ALA A 129 -1.35 -11.50 0.47
C ALA A 129 0.07 -11.97 0.10
N PRO A 130 1.12 -11.47 0.79
CA PRO A 130 2.51 -11.65 0.37
C PRO A 130 3.03 -13.09 0.48
N GLY A 131 2.43 -13.92 1.33
CA GLY A 131 2.81 -15.33 1.44
C GLY A 131 2.14 -16.24 0.41
N MET A 132 1.26 -15.71 -0.45
CA MET A 132 0.50 -16.53 -1.39
C MET A 132 1.38 -17.20 -2.44
N GLU A 133 1.12 -18.46 -2.68
CA GLU A 133 1.80 -19.23 -3.73
C GLU A 133 1.23 -18.91 -5.13
N ASN A 134 2.08 -18.91 -6.14
CA ASN A 134 1.66 -18.87 -7.54
C ASN A 134 2.18 -20.12 -8.28
N GLY A 135 1.37 -21.16 -8.29
CA GLY A 135 1.75 -22.47 -8.82
C GLY A 135 2.86 -23.09 -8.00
N ALA A 136 4.06 -23.25 -8.57
CA ALA A 136 5.23 -23.80 -7.87
C ALA A 136 6.10 -22.70 -7.20
N ALA A 137 5.77 -21.44 -7.39
CA ALA A 137 6.49 -20.33 -6.79
C ALA A 137 5.95 -20.06 -5.37
N THR A 138 6.72 -20.44 -4.36
CA THR A 138 6.39 -20.24 -2.94
C THR A 138 6.61 -18.78 -2.56
N ASP A 139 5.74 -18.20 -1.73
CA ASP A 139 5.81 -16.82 -1.28
C ASP A 139 6.01 -15.83 -2.46
N ALA A 140 5.46 -16.16 -3.64
CA ALA A 140 5.48 -15.23 -4.77
C ALA A 140 4.63 -13.99 -4.47
N GLY A 141 3.65 -14.17 -3.60
CA GLY A 141 2.70 -13.17 -3.19
C GLY A 141 1.61 -12.89 -4.22
N ALA A 142 0.60 -12.16 -3.78
CA ALA A 142 -0.47 -11.68 -4.63
C ALA A 142 -1.06 -10.38 -4.09
N ALA A 143 -1.71 -9.64 -4.97
CA ALA A 143 -2.65 -8.59 -4.58
C ALA A 143 -4.02 -8.88 -5.21
N PHE A 144 -5.06 -8.35 -4.61
CA PHE A 144 -6.43 -8.52 -5.07
C PHE A 144 -7.11 -7.17 -5.19
N VAL A 145 -7.89 -7.03 -6.24
CA VAL A 145 -8.88 -5.96 -6.40
C VAL A 145 -10.25 -6.61 -6.28
N ILE A 146 -11.01 -6.23 -5.26
CA ILE A 146 -12.36 -6.74 -5.03
C ILE A 146 -13.35 -5.61 -5.27
N TRP A 147 -14.36 -5.87 -6.10
CA TRP A 147 -15.38 -4.88 -6.43
C TRP A 147 -16.19 -4.50 -5.19
N GLY A 148 -16.46 -3.21 -5.04
CA GLY A 148 -17.30 -2.69 -3.99
C GLY A 148 -18.67 -3.35 -3.94
N THR A 149 -19.20 -3.58 -2.75
CA THR A 149 -20.47 -4.27 -2.56
C THR A 149 -21.34 -3.60 -1.52
N SER A 150 -22.63 -3.49 -1.80
CA SER A 150 -23.63 -3.02 -0.84
C SER A 150 -24.24 -4.14 0.02
N THR A 151 -23.84 -5.39 -0.22
CA THR A 151 -24.36 -6.56 0.50
C THR A 151 -23.32 -7.11 1.46
N PRO A 152 -23.57 -7.09 2.78
CA PRO A 152 -22.77 -7.83 3.74
C PRO A 152 -22.68 -9.32 3.38
N GLY A 153 -21.54 -9.93 3.63
CA GLY A 153 -21.34 -11.35 3.33
C GLY A 153 -19.88 -11.74 3.32
N GLY A 154 -19.60 -13.03 3.14
CA GLY A 154 -18.23 -13.56 3.02
C GLY A 154 -17.76 -13.58 1.58
N ILE A 155 -16.47 -13.32 1.38
CA ILE A 155 -15.74 -13.51 0.13
C ILE A 155 -14.53 -14.38 0.45
N ASP A 156 -14.29 -15.40 -0.36
CA ASP A 156 -13.13 -16.27 -0.27
C ASP A 156 -12.15 -15.88 -1.40
N LEU A 157 -10.91 -15.51 -1.06
CA LEU A 157 -9.90 -15.15 -2.06
C LEU A 157 -9.46 -16.32 -2.94
N GLY A 158 -9.70 -17.57 -2.50
CA GLY A 158 -9.48 -18.76 -3.33
C GLY A 158 -10.44 -18.88 -4.50
N ASP A 159 -11.61 -18.29 -4.36
CA ASP A 159 -12.67 -18.34 -5.37
C ASP A 159 -13.39 -16.98 -5.60
N PRO A 160 -12.65 -15.85 -5.64
CA PRO A 160 -13.29 -14.54 -5.78
C PRO A 160 -13.87 -14.32 -7.19
N PHE A 161 -13.59 -15.24 -8.12
CA PHE A 161 -13.88 -15.06 -9.55
C PHE A 161 -14.81 -16.15 -10.11
N SER A 162 -15.06 -17.24 -9.38
CA SER A 162 -16.04 -18.24 -9.77
C SER A 162 -17.46 -17.72 -9.51
N GLY A 163 -18.23 -17.60 -10.55
CA GLY A 163 -19.66 -17.30 -10.46
C GLY A 163 -20.06 -15.82 -10.55
N GLY A 164 -19.25 -14.94 -11.16
CA GLY A 164 -19.72 -13.60 -11.47
C GLY A 164 -18.74 -12.45 -11.35
N GLY A 165 -17.45 -12.74 -11.23
CA GLY A 165 -16.42 -11.71 -11.31
C GLY A 165 -16.52 -10.66 -10.21
N LYS A 166 -16.22 -11.02 -8.97
CA LYS A 166 -16.20 -10.07 -7.83
C LYS A 166 -14.91 -9.21 -7.78
N GLY A 167 -14.07 -9.26 -8.81
CA GLY A 167 -12.79 -8.57 -8.84
C GLY A 167 -11.75 -9.29 -9.69
N TYR A 168 -10.47 -9.10 -9.41
CA TYR A 168 -9.37 -9.83 -10.06
C TYR A 168 -8.16 -9.97 -9.15
N ALA A 169 -7.36 -11.03 -9.39
CA ALA A 169 -6.07 -11.22 -8.75
C ALA A 169 -4.94 -10.60 -9.57
N ILE A 170 -3.94 -10.09 -8.88
CA ILE A 170 -2.63 -9.69 -9.40
C ILE A 170 -1.62 -10.67 -8.82
N LYS A 171 -1.15 -11.62 -9.63
CA LYS A 171 -0.34 -12.77 -9.18
C LYS A 171 1.14 -12.45 -9.24
N GLY A 172 1.86 -12.77 -8.16
CA GLY A 172 3.30 -12.59 -8.04
C GLY A 172 4.11 -13.29 -9.13
N GLN A 173 5.37 -12.91 -9.28
CA GLN A 173 6.22 -13.37 -10.38
C GLN A 173 7.08 -14.57 -10.00
N SER A 174 7.87 -14.47 -8.93
CA SER A 174 8.88 -15.46 -8.56
C SER A 174 8.77 -15.84 -7.09
N SER A 175 9.36 -16.96 -6.71
CA SER A 175 9.40 -17.39 -5.30
C SER A 175 10.13 -16.36 -4.45
N GLY A 176 9.57 -16.04 -3.28
CA GLY A 176 10.15 -15.12 -2.34
C GLY A 176 9.98 -13.63 -2.69
N ASP A 177 9.33 -13.30 -3.82
CA ASP A 177 9.10 -11.89 -4.21
C ASP A 177 8.22 -11.14 -3.20
N GLU A 178 7.35 -11.84 -2.47
CA GLU A 178 6.39 -11.31 -1.50
C GLU A 178 5.52 -10.16 -2.08
N ALA A 179 5.07 -10.30 -3.33
CA ALA A 179 4.21 -9.30 -3.96
C ALA A 179 2.92 -9.10 -3.15
N GLY A 180 2.52 -7.84 -2.95
CA GLY A 180 1.39 -7.51 -2.08
C GLY A 180 1.78 -7.20 -0.63
N THR A 181 3.07 -7.18 -0.29
CA THR A 181 3.55 -6.65 1.00
C THR A 181 3.05 -5.22 1.21
N THR A 182 2.98 -4.43 0.15
CA THR A 182 2.29 -3.14 0.12
C THR A 182 1.38 -3.06 -1.10
N VAL A 183 0.22 -2.46 -0.94
CA VAL A 183 -0.71 -2.14 -2.03
C VAL A 183 -1.29 -0.75 -1.83
N MET A 184 -1.38 0.03 -2.89
CA MET A 184 -2.06 1.33 -2.86
C MET A 184 -2.54 1.75 -4.25
N SER A 185 -3.47 2.70 -4.29
CA SER A 185 -3.88 3.31 -5.54
C SER A 185 -3.01 4.51 -5.88
N ILE A 186 -2.85 4.75 -7.16
CA ILE A 186 -2.28 5.98 -7.72
C ILE A 186 -3.23 6.53 -8.78
N ALA A 187 -3.13 7.81 -9.07
CA ALA A 187 -3.93 8.42 -10.14
C ALA A 187 -3.70 7.71 -11.49
N ASP A 188 -4.61 7.94 -12.42
CA ASP A 188 -4.52 7.45 -13.79
C ASP A 188 -3.22 7.94 -14.48
N LEU A 189 -2.25 7.04 -14.62
CA LEU A 189 -0.96 7.32 -15.24
C LEU A 189 -0.98 7.07 -16.75
N ASN A 190 -1.84 6.13 -17.21
CA ASN A 190 -1.87 5.73 -18.60
C ASN A 190 -2.86 6.54 -19.45
N GLY A 191 -3.77 7.30 -18.82
CA GLY A 191 -4.74 8.17 -19.47
C GLY A 191 -6.01 7.44 -19.93
N ASP A 192 -6.33 6.28 -19.33
CA ASP A 192 -7.51 5.49 -19.71
C ASP A 192 -8.76 5.83 -18.89
N GLY A 193 -8.66 6.77 -17.97
CA GLY A 193 -9.74 7.23 -17.09
C GLY A 193 -9.92 6.41 -15.82
N LYS A 194 -9.02 5.47 -15.51
CA LYS A 194 -9.04 4.67 -14.29
C LYS A 194 -7.80 4.92 -13.44
N ALA A 195 -7.96 4.89 -12.14
CA ALA A 195 -6.82 4.90 -11.24
C ALA A 195 -6.00 3.61 -11.39
N ASP A 196 -4.70 3.71 -11.24
CA ASP A 196 -3.77 2.59 -11.32
C ASP A 196 -3.41 2.06 -9.92
N ILE A 197 -2.72 0.93 -9.87
CA ILE A 197 -2.43 0.21 -8.63
C ILE A 197 -0.93 0.01 -8.50
N LEU A 198 -0.38 0.32 -7.32
CA LEU A 198 0.99 0.00 -6.94
C LEU A 198 0.97 -1.29 -6.12
N VAL A 199 1.86 -2.21 -6.46
CA VAL A 199 2.09 -3.47 -5.74
C VAL A 199 3.56 -3.57 -5.42
N GLY A 200 3.91 -3.56 -4.13
CA GLY A 200 5.27 -3.77 -3.65
C GLY A 200 5.61 -5.24 -3.54
N ALA A 201 6.83 -5.58 -3.90
CA ALA A 201 7.42 -6.92 -3.87
C ALA A 201 8.87 -6.82 -3.35
N PRO A 202 9.07 -6.63 -2.02
CA PRO A 202 10.36 -6.30 -1.43
C PRO A 202 11.40 -7.41 -1.53
N GLY A 203 11.00 -8.67 -1.63
CA GLY A 203 11.91 -9.80 -1.84
C GLY A 203 12.31 -10.06 -3.29
N ASN A 204 11.97 -9.17 -4.24
CA ASN A 204 12.32 -9.40 -5.64
C ASN A 204 13.82 -9.20 -5.92
N ASP A 205 14.44 -10.19 -6.57
CA ASP A 205 15.90 -10.28 -6.80
C ASP A 205 16.39 -9.62 -8.08
N SER A 206 15.53 -8.95 -8.86
CA SER A 206 15.94 -8.46 -10.20
C SER A 206 17.01 -7.37 -10.18
N GLY A 207 17.14 -6.60 -9.09
CA GLY A 207 18.17 -5.59 -8.88
C GLY A 207 19.35 -6.10 -8.04
N GLY A 208 19.30 -7.34 -7.57
CA GLY A 208 20.18 -7.95 -6.57
C GLY A 208 19.34 -8.70 -5.55
N ALA A 209 19.95 -9.54 -4.71
CA ALA A 209 19.22 -10.28 -3.67
C ALA A 209 18.42 -9.31 -2.78
N ASP A 210 17.10 -9.49 -2.69
CA ASP A 210 16.18 -8.64 -1.93
C ASP A 210 16.29 -7.13 -2.26
N ALA A 211 16.68 -6.79 -3.50
CA ALA A 211 16.67 -5.38 -3.93
C ALA A 211 15.25 -4.82 -3.96
N GLY A 212 14.28 -5.71 -4.13
CA GLY A 212 12.88 -5.38 -4.21
C GLY A 212 12.42 -4.85 -5.56
N ALA A 213 11.12 -4.72 -5.70
CA ALA A 213 10.49 -4.12 -6.87
C ALA A 213 9.14 -3.48 -6.53
N VAL A 214 8.72 -2.55 -7.37
CA VAL A 214 7.36 -2.01 -7.38
C VAL A 214 6.76 -2.26 -8.75
N TYR A 215 5.53 -2.76 -8.77
CA TYR A 215 4.78 -2.92 -10.01
C TYR A 215 3.67 -1.88 -10.07
N VAL A 216 3.64 -1.14 -11.17
CA VAL A 216 2.50 -0.29 -11.52
C VAL A 216 1.60 -1.10 -12.43
N VAL A 217 0.39 -1.38 -11.99
CA VAL A 217 -0.61 -2.18 -12.70
C VAL A 217 -1.72 -1.25 -13.17
N TRP A 218 -1.97 -1.21 -14.48
CA TRP A 218 -3.04 -0.38 -15.03
C TRP A 218 -4.40 -0.83 -14.51
N GLY A 219 -5.19 0.11 -14.03
CA GLY A 219 -6.56 -0.10 -13.60
C GLY A 219 -7.44 -0.65 -14.72
N LYS A 220 -8.36 -1.56 -14.40
CA LYS A 220 -9.23 -2.18 -15.39
C LYS A 220 -10.58 -2.59 -14.80
N SER A 221 -11.60 -2.69 -15.66
CA SER A 221 -12.95 -3.11 -15.29
C SER A 221 -13.22 -4.60 -15.47
N SER A 222 -12.29 -5.35 -16.06
CA SER A 222 -12.45 -6.79 -16.31
C SER A 222 -11.92 -7.64 -15.16
N SER A 223 -12.56 -8.76 -14.88
CA SER A 223 -12.16 -9.70 -13.82
C SER A 223 -11.05 -10.70 -14.22
N ALA A 224 -10.47 -10.57 -15.41
CA ALA A 224 -9.34 -11.41 -15.81
C ALA A 224 -8.11 -11.16 -14.92
N ALA A 225 -7.46 -12.20 -14.40
CA ALA A 225 -6.28 -12.05 -13.58
C ALA A 225 -5.14 -11.35 -14.33
N VAL A 226 -4.32 -10.60 -13.56
CA VAL A 226 -3.05 -10.00 -14.03
C VAL A 226 -1.92 -10.87 -13.51
N THR A 227 -0.86 -11.03 -14.28
CA THR A 227 0.40 -11.62 -13.80
C THR A 227 1.49 -10.56 -13.78
N LEU A 228 2.24 -10.45 -12.69
CA LEU A 228 3.34 -9.49 -12.60
C LEU A 228 4.47 -9.81 -13.58
N THR A 229 4.54 -11.03 -14.10
CA THR A 229 5.41 -11.40 -15.24
C THR A 229 5.04 -10.59 -16.50
N ASN A 230 3.75 -10.47 -16.82
CA ASN A 230 3.30 -9.67 -17.95
C ASN A 230 3.54 -8.18 -17.74
N VAL A 231 3.31 -7.70 -16.51
CA VAL A 231 3.57 -6.30 -16.12
C VAL A 231 5.07 -5.98 -16.24
N ALA A 232 5.95 -6.88 -15.81
CA ALA A 232 7.40 -6.74 -15.99
C ALA A 232 7.82 -6.71 -17.45
N ALA A 233 7.08 -7.40 -18.32
CA ALA A 233 7.28 -7.36 -19.77
C ALA A 233 6.62 -6.14 -20.45
N GLY A 234 6.02 -5.22 -19.69
CA GLY A 234 5.41 -3.99 -20.18
C GLY A 234 3.96 -4.13 -20.65
N THR A 235 3.29 -5.23 -20.29
CA THR A 235 1.89 -5.48 -20.65
C THR A 235 0.98 -5.27 -19.43
N GLY A 236 0.07 -4.29 -19.51
CA GLY A 236 -0.85 -3.95 -18.43
C GLY A 236 -0.20 -3.20 -17.27
N GLY A 237 0.94 -2.56 -17.52
CA GLY A 237 1.68 -1.80 -16.54
C GLY A 237 3.18 -1.79 -16.79
N PHE A 238 3.96 -1.46 -15.75
CA PHE A 238 5.42 -1.53 -15.78
C PHE A 238 6.00 -1.91 -14.42
N LYS A 239 7.24 -2.39 -14.44
CA LYS A 239 8.02 -2.70 -13.24
C LYS A 239 9.02 -1.60 -12.94
N ILE A 240 9.19 -1.30 -11.66
CA ILE A 240 10.30 -0.50 -11.13
C ILE A 240 11.18 -1.47 -10.35
N THR A 241 12.44 -1.63 -10.76
CA THR A 241 13.39 -2.55 -10.14
C THR A 241 14.21 -1.81 -9.09
N GLY A 242 14.41 -2.42 -7.92
CA GLY A 242 15.24 -1.89 -6.84
C GLY A 242 16.68 -1.63 -7.27
N ALA A 243 17.38 -0.76 -6.54
CA ALA A 243 18.71 -0.32 -6.89
C ALA A 243 19.79 -1.33 -6.48
N ASP A 244 19.90 -1.60 -5.19
CA ASP A 244 20.93 -2.45 -4.62
C ASP A 244 20.33 -3.60 -3.80
N GLY A 245 21.08 -4.70 -3.68
CA GLY A 245 20.66 -5.84 -2.87
C GLY A 245 20.46 -5.45 -1.40
N GLY A 246 19.30 -5.86 -0.86
CA GLY A 246 18.89 -5.57 0.51
C GLY A 246 18.12 -4.24 0.68
N ASP A 247 17.92 -3.45 -0.38
CA ASP A 247 17.16 -2.19 -0.30
C ASP A 247 15.66 -2.40 -0.07
N ALA A 248 15.15 -3.59 -0.37
CA ALA A 248 13.75 -4.00 -0.20
C ALA A 248 12.74 -2.99 -0.78
N ALA A 249 13.03 -2.45 -1.97
CA ALA A 249 12.15 -1.50 -2.66
C ALA A 249 10.74 -2.10 -2.82
N GLY A 250 9.72 -1.34 -2.42
CA GLY A 250 8.35 -1.83 -2.37
C GLY A 250 7.87 -2.22 -0.98
N SER A 251 8.75 -2.22 0.04
CA SER A 251 8.32 -2.34 1.44
C SER A 251 7.61 -1.06 1.93
N VAL A 252 8.03 0.10 1.44
CA VAL A 252 7.47 1.41 1.77
C VAL A 252 7.12 2.15 0.50
N LEU A 253 5.84 2.48 0.34
CA LEU A 253 5.31 3.20 -0.82
C LEU A 253 4.56 4.46 -0.40
N GLY A 254 4.54 5.43 -1.28
CA GLY A 254 3.72 6.63 -1.20
C GLY A 254 3.39 7.15 -2.59
N THR A 255 2.45 8.06 -2.66
CA THR A 255 2.10 8.77 -3.90
C THR A 255 2.22 10.27 -3.72
N LEU A 256 2.56 10.96 -4.78
CA LEU A 256 2.71 12.40 -4.80
C LEU A 256 1.93 12.96 -5.99
N GLY A 257 1.40 14.15 -5.86
CA GLY A 257 0.81 14.87 -6.98
C GLY A 257 1.86 15.19 -8.05
N ASP A 258 1.41 15.67 -9.20
CA ASP A 258 2.28 16.10 -10.31
C ASP A 258 3.24 17.21 -9.85
N ILE A 259 4.51 16.89 -9.68
CA ILE A 259 5.54 17.88 -9.28
C ILE A 259 6.42 18.31 -10.45
N ASN A 260 6.41 17.58 -11.54
CA ASN A 260 7.23 17.87 -12.72
C ASN A 260 6.44 18.63 -13.81
N GLY A 261 5.12 18.72 -13.71
CA GLY A 261 4.24 19.43 -14.63
C GLY A 261 3.87 18.63 -15.88
N ASP A 262 3.99 17.29 -15.85
CA ASP A 262 3.68 16.43 -16.99
C ASP A 262 2.23 15.88 -16.97
N GLY A 263 1.46 16.23 -15.96
CA GLY A 263 0.07 15.84 -15.76
C GLY A 263 -0.13 14.48 -15.10
N LYS A 264 0.92 13.85 -14.56
CA LYS A 264 0.86 12.56 -13.87
C LYS A 264 1.29 12.67 -12.42
N ALA A 265 0.81 11.73 -11.61
CA ALA A 265 1.27 11.60 -10.23
C ALA A 265 2.62 10.87 -10.17
N GLU A 266 3.43 11.18 -9.16
CA GLU A 266 4.70 10.53 -8.90
C GLU A 266 4.57 9.42 -7.85
N ILE A 267 5.51 8.48 -7.92
CA ILE A 267 5.61 7.34 -7.01
C ILE A 267 6.76 7.61 -6.04
N LEU A 268 6.47 7.50 -4.74
CA LEU A 268 7.48 7.53 -3.68
C LEU A 268 7.81 6.10 -3.26
N ILE A 269 9.11 5.76 -3.25
CA ILE A 269 9.60 4.45 -2.82
C ILE A 269 10.63 4.68 -1.73
N GLY A 270 10.29 4.29 -0.50
CA GLY A 270 11.22 4.31 0.61
C GLY A 270 12.07 3.05 0.63
N THR A 271 13.38 3.21 0.84
CA THR A 271 14.37 2.15 0.97
C THR A 271 15.22 2.44 2.21
N PRO A 272 14.73 2.15 3.42
CA PRO A 272 15.40 2.56 4.67
C PRO A 272 16.77 1.91 4.87
N ASP A 273 16.99 0.74 4.28
CA ASP A 273 18.27 0.01 4.37
C ASP A 273 19.29 0.42 3.29
N SER A 274 18.93 1.37 2.41
CA SER A 274 19.80 1.82 1.33
C SER A 274 21.09 2.46 1.85
N LYS A 275 22.18 2.21 1.14
CA LYS A 275 23.53 2.72 1.46
C LYS A 275 23.92 3.93 0.63
N LEU A 276 23.01 4.49 -0.15
CA LEU A 276 23.32 5.62 -1.07
C LEU A 276 23.83 6.88 -0.36
N GLY A 277 23.49 7.14 0.89
CA GLY A 277 24.00 8.25 1.69
C GLY A 277 25.04 7.82 2.74
N GLY A 278 25.37 6.54 2.83
CA GLY A 278 26.20 5.95 3.86
C GLY A 278 25.58 4.66 4.42
N ASN A 279 26.21 4.07 5.42
CA ASN A 279 25.67 2.87 6.07
C ASN A 279 24.29 3.16 6.68
N ASN A 280 23.27 2.36 6.33
CA ASN A 280 21.89 2.52 6.81
C ASN A 280 21.41 3.98 6.74
N ALA A 281 21.86 4.72 5.72
CA ALA A 281 21.42 6.10 5.53
C ALA A 281 19.93 6.15 5.16
N GLY A 282 19.50 5.13 4.42
CA GLY A 282 18.19 5.11 3.80
C GLY A 282 18.09 6.08 2.63
N ALA A 283 17.08 5.86 1.81
CA ALA A 283 16.79 6.74 0.69
C ALA A 283 15.28 6.76 0.37
N VAL A 284 14.87 7.80 -0.34
CA VAL A 284 13.55 7.86 -0.98
C VAL A 284 13.75 8.14 -2.46
N PHE A 285 13.23 7.26 -3.30
CA PHE A 285 13.18 7.49 -4.74
C PHE A 285 11.85 8.13 -5.11
N VAL A 286 11.92 9.23 -5.83
CA VAL A 286 10.78 9.89 -6.47
C VAL A 286 10.81 9.51 -7.93
N VAL A 287 9.91 8.61 -8.35
CA VAL A 287 9.82 8.13 -9.73
C VAL A 287 8.70 8.88 -10.44
N PHE A 288 9.04 9.57 -11.52
CA PHE A 288 8.05 10.31 -12.30
C PHE A 288 7.07 9.36 -13.00
N GLY A 289 5.79 9.68 -12.89
CA GLY A 289 4.71 8.94 -13.51
C GLY A 289 4.86 8.89 -15.04
N LYS A 290 4.44 7.77 -15.64
CA LYS A 290 4.50 7.59 -17.09
C LYS A 290 3.39 6.69 -17.60
N SER A 291 3.03 6.82 -18.87
CA SER A 291 1.96 6.05 -19.53
C SER A 291 2.47 4.85 -20.33
N THR A 292 3.79 4.57 -20.32
CA THR A 292 4.38 3.49 -21.10
C THR A 292 4.76 2.29 -20.23
N GLY A 293 4.68 1.08 -20.77
CA GLY A 293 5.05 -0.17 -20.10
C GLY A 293 6.56 -0.40 -19.93
N THR A 294 7.42 0.54 -20.34
CA THR A 294 8.88 0.38 -20.21
C THR A 294 9.28 0.33 -18.73
N ALA A 295 10.07 -0.66 -18.34
CA ALA A 295 10.55 -0.79 -16.97
C ALA A 295 11.40 0.43 -16.55
N VAL A 296 11.45 0.68 -15.24
CA VAL A 296 12.29 1.69 -14.59
C VAL A 296 13.31 0.95 -13.72
N ASP A 297 14.53 1.45 -13.67
CA ASP A 297 15.58 0.99 -12.78
C ASP A 297 15.92 2.14 -11.80
N LEU A 298 15.86 1.87 -10.50
CA LEU A 298 16.12 2.89 -9.48
C LEU A 298 17.57 3.40 -9.54
N ASN A 299 18.53 2.61 -10.07
CA ASN A 299 19.88 3.12 -10.33
C ASN A 299 19.88 4.26 -11.35
N ASN A 300 19.02 4.16 -12.39
CA ASN A 300 18.87 5.25 -13.35
C ASN A 300 18.18 6.47 -12.73
N VAL A 301 17.23 6.26 -11.81
CA VAL A 301 16.57 7.33 -11.06
C VAL A 301 17.57 8.04 -10.15
N ALA A 302 18.44 7.30 -9.45
CA ALA A 302 19.53 7.87 -8.66
C ALA A 302 20.51 8.70 -9.53
N ALA A 303 20.72 8.28 -10.78
CA ALA A 303 21.52 9.02 -11.76
C ALA A 303 20.76 10.19 -12.42
N GLY A 304 19.52 10.47 -12.02
CA GLY A 304 18.72 11.59 -12.53
C GLY A 304 17.94 11.30 -13.80
N SER A 305 17.57 10.05 -14.06
CA SER A 305 16.75 9.68 -15.21
C SER A 305 15.37 9.16 -14.77
N GLY A 306 14.30 9.86 -15.15
CA GLY A 306 12.92 9.48 -14.82
C GLY A 306 12.51 9.75 -13.37
N GLY A 307 13.24 10.59 -12.67
CA GLY A 307 12.99 10.96 -11.30
C GLY A 307 14.23 11.46 -10.57
N PHE A 308 14.22 11.44 -9.26
CA PHE A 308 15.39 11.79 -8.41
C PHE A 308 15.38 10.98 -7.12
N VAL A 309 16.51 10.97 -6.44
CA VAL A 309 16.68 10.34 -5.13
C VAL A 309 16.85 11.40 -4.04
N ILE A 310 16.32 11.12 -2.86
CA ILE A 310 16.55 11.82 -1.60
C ILE A 310 17.38 10.86 -0.75
N THR A 311 18.61 11.22 -0.39
CA THR A 311 19.50 10.38 0.40
C THR A 311 19.53 10.85 1.85
N GLY A 312 19.41 9.89 2.77
CA GLY A 312 19.55 10.13 4.20
C GLY A 312 21.00 10.32 4.64
N VAL A 313 21.18 10.62 5.91
CA VAL A 313 22.47 10.63 6.59
C VAL A 313 22.77 9.22 7.12
N ALA A 314 24.07 8.88 7.26
CA ALA A 314 24.44 7.57 7.80
C ALA A 314 23.74 7.28 9.14
N ASP A 315 23.16 6.08 9.25
CA ASP A 315 22.41 5.58 10.40
C ASP A 315 21.06 6.29 10.69
N ASP A 316 20.42 6.90 9.67
CA ASP A 316 19.12 7.58 9.80
C ASP A 316 17.90 6.69 9.49
N ASP A 317 18.06 5.66 8.64
CA ASP A 317 16.98 4.89 8.03
C ASP A 317 15.95 5.80 7.32
N ALA A 318 16.38 6.82 6.60
CA ALA A 318 15.49 7.71 5.85
C ALA A 318 14.68 6.93 4.83
N GLY A 319 13.37 7.21 4.77
CA GLY A 319 12.46 6.46 3.92
C GLY A 319 11.75 5.28 4.62
N ALA A 320 11.96 5.08 5.94
CA ALA A 320 11.16 4.13 6.72
C ALA A 320 9.66 4.49 6.73
N ALA A 321 9.33 5.74 6.45
CA ALA A 321 7.97 6.20 6.14
C ALA A 321 8.06 7.34 5.12
N VAL A 322 7.13 7.36 4.16
CA VAL A 322 7.04 8.43 3.17
C VAL A 322 5.59 8.84 2.95
N ALA A 323 5.37 10.11 2.68
CA ALA A 323 4.05 10.61 2.28
C ALA A 323 4.18 11.82 1.36
N GLY A 324 3.31 11.91 0.37
CA GLY A 324 3.10 13.16 -0.35
C GLY A 324 2.34 14.15 0.52
N LEU A 325 2.83 15.35 0.60
CA LEU A 325 2.15 16.50 1.17
C LEU A 325 1.53 17.33 0.05
N GLY A 326 0.60 18.19 0.37
CA GLY A 326 0.26 19.28 -0.53
C GLY A 326 1.42 20.28 -0.63
N ASP A 327 1.23 21.35 -1.38
CA ASP A 327 2.15 22.48 -1.45
C ASP A 327 2.17 23.23 -0.10
N VAL A 328 3.15 22.91 0.75
CA VAL A 328 3.26 23.52 2.09
C VAL A 328 4.08 24.81 2.09
N ASN A 329 4.87 25.04 1.04
CA ASN A 329 5.70 26.23 0.90
C ASN A 329 5.08 27.29 -0.03
N GLY A 330 4.02 26.97 -0.79
CA GLY A 330 3.31 27.88 -1.69
C GLY A 330 3.97 28.07 -3.06
N ASP A 331 4.82 27.11 -3.50
CA ASP A 331 5.54 27.20 -4.78
C ASP A 331 4.81 26.52 -5.95
N GLY A 332 3.63 25.97 -5.69
CA GLY A 332 2.78 25.31 -6.68
C GLY A 332 3.13 23.84 -6.92
N LYS A 333 4.00 23.23 -6.12
CA LYS A 333 4.35 21.80 -6.18
C LYS A 333 4.01 21.10 -4.88
N ALA A 334 3.67 19.84 -4.97
CA ALA A 334 3.49 19.01 -3.79
C ALA A 334 4.84 18.69 -3.13
N ASP A 335 4.88 18.71 -1.80
CA ASP A 335 6.07 18.45 -0.99
C ASP A 335 6.05 17.02 -0.44
N ILE A 336 7.19 16.56 0.06
CA ILE A 336 7.40 15.17 0.48
C ILE A 336 7.76 15.13 1.96
N LEU A 337 7.08 14.29 2.74
CA LEU A 337 7.47 13.95 4.10
C LEU A 337 8.31 12.67 4.08
N VAL A 338 9.47 12.71 4.72
CA VAL A 338 10.40 11.58 4.85
C VAL A 338 10.63 11.32 6.34
N GLY A 339 10.32 10.11 6.79
CA GLY A 339 10.63 9.66 8.15
C GLY A 339 12.01 9.01 8.22
N ALA A 340 12.77 9.36 9.25
CA ALA A 340 14.09 8.85 9.55
C ALA A 340 14.16 8.47 11.04
N PRO A 341 13.55 7.31 11.41
CA PRO A 341 13.28 6.99 12.81
C PRO A 341 14.51 6.69 13.65
N ARG A 342 15.64 6.29 13.04
CA ARG A 342 16.86 6.01 13.80
C ARG A 342 17.54 7.28 14.35
N SER A 343 17.34 8.40 13.67
CA SER A 343 17.76 9.73 14.14
C SER A 343 16.64 10.50 14.86
N ASP A 344 15.50 9.86 15.17
CA ASP A 344 14.31 10.51 15.73
C ASP A 344 13.86 11.74 14.91
N SER A 345 14.03 11.69 13.58
CA SER A 345 13.83 12.82 12.69
C SER A 345 12.75 12.57 11.64
N ALA A 346 12.18 13.64 11.14
CA ALA A 346 11.37 13.67 9.93
C ALA A 346 11.70 14.93 9.14
N TYR A 347 11.78 14.78 7.82
CA TYR A 347 12.14 15.86 6.91
C TYR A 347 10.96 16.21 6.01
N VAL A 348 10.78 17.51 5.74
CA VAL A 348 9.94 17.99 4.65
C VAL A 348 10.86 18.41 3.51
N VAL A 349 10.76 17.70 2.39
CA VAL A 349 11.54 18.00 1.18
C VAL A 349 10.62 18.71 0.19
N PHE A 350 10.99 19.92 -0.20
CA PHE A 350 10.17 20.70 -1.12
C PHE A 350 10.20 20.11 -2.53
N GLY A 351 9.02 20.08 -3.13
CA GLY A 351 8.81 19.54 -4.47
C GLY A 351 9.60 20.29 -5.54
N LYS A 352 10.10 19.54 -6.52
CA LYS A 352 10.89 20.11 -7.61
C LYS A 352 10.70 19.31 -8.90
N ALA A 353 10.73 19.99 -10.04
CA ALA A 353 10.66 19.37 -11.37
C ALA A 353 12.01 18.86 -11.88
N THR A 354 13.10 19.14 -11.18
CA THR A 354 14.46 18.73 -11.60
C THR A 354 14.82 17.35 -11.05
N THR A 355 15.66 16.64 -11.78
CA THR A 355 16.12 15.29 -11.41
C THR A 355 17.40 15.26 -10.56
N THR A 356 17.87 16.43 -10.07
CA THR A 356 19.04 16.50 -9.18
C THR A 356 18.72 15.83 -7.85
N ALA A 357 19.59 14.98 -7.35
CA ALA A 357 19.42 14.35 -6.03
C ALA A 357 19.30 15.41 -4.91
N VAL A 358 18.65 15.03 -3.82
CA VAL A 358 18.57 15.81 -2.57
C VAL A 358 19.35 15.05 -1.51
N ASP A 359 20.19 15.75 -0.78
CA ASP A 359 20.96 15.22 0.34
C ASP A 359 20.40 15.84 1.64
N LEU A 360 20.03 15.00 2.62
CA LEU A 360 19.47 15.42 3.89
C LEU A 360 20.53 15.82 4.93
N ASN A 361 21.84 15.81 4.54
CA ASN A 361 22.94 16.27 5.39
C ASN A 361 22.84 17.76 5.74
#